data_dd627c06f65c05a12857cb464facfdee
#
_entry.id   dd627c06f65c05a12857cb464facfdee
#
_cell.length_a   1.000
_cell.length_b   1.000
_cell.length_c   1.000
_cell.angle_alpha   90.00
_cell.angle_beta   90.00
_cell.angle_gamma   90.00
#
_symmetry.space_group_name_H-M   'P 1'
#
loop_
_entity.id
_entity.type
_entity.pdbx_description
1 polymer ?
#
loop_
_entity_poly.entity_id
_entity_poly.type
_entity_poly.pdbx_seq_one_letter_code
_entity_poly.pdbx_strand_id
1 'polypeptide(L)'
;MTKITGIIAEFNPFHKGHEYLLNQIDGLKIVAMSGNWMQRGEPAIFDKWTRAEMALSCGADLVVELPVMVSVQAADFFASGAVDILKNLGITDLAFGSESAIDYNEIADIYETKETEMESFIKALPDQLSYPEKTQMMWQHFTGIKFDGNTPNHVLALAYAKAAAGKNINLQAIKRVGKFHSTKLTEGFASATALRQQLFSLTDEVGQSLFSLTDLSAIKNHVPSVILETYASPKTNWAAYFPLLQYKIRLDDHLENIFQVNQELSVRLKKAVKSAKNF
;
A
#
# COMPACT_ATOMS: atom_id res chain seq x y z
N MET A 1 25.44 -17.18 0.72
CA MET A 1 24.83 -16.30 -0.29
C MET A 1 24.49 -14.96 0.37
N THR A 2 24.63 -13.88 -0.34
CA THR A 2 24.21 -12.55 0.18
C THR A 2 22.69 -12.56 0.35
N LYS A 3 22.21 -12.15 1.51
CA LYS A 3 20.78 -12.00 1.78
C LYS A 3 20.23 -10.86 0.93
N ILE A 4 19.15 -11.10 0.17
CA ILE A 4 18.47 -10.11 -0.65
C ILE A 4 17.01 -10.05 -0.18
N THR A 5 16.63 -8.94 0.42
CA THR A 5 15.29 -8.78 1.01
C THR A 5 14.45 -7.84 0.17
N GLY A 6 13.30 -8.32 -0.27
CA GLY A 6 12.26 -7.54 -0.91
C GLY A 6 11.38 -6.81 0.11
N ILE A 7 10.95 -5.62 -0.22
CA ILE A 7 9.98 -4.84 0.53
C ILE A 7 8.92 -4.33 -0.46
N ILE A 8 7.64 -4.50 -0.14
CA ILE A 8 6.54 -3.95 -0.92
C ILE A 8 6.04 -2.71 -0.18
N ALA A 9 6.04 -1.55 -0.84
CA ALA A 9 5.74 -0.29 -0.18
C ALA A 9 5.04 0.73 -1.09
N GLU A 10 4.34 1.65 -0.46
CA GLU A 10 3.80 2.85 -1.09
C GLU A 10 4.62 4.10 -0.75
N PHE A 11 5.16 4.17 0.47
CA PHE A 11 5.88 5.33 1.01
C PHE A 11 5.14 6.66 0.76
N ASN A 12 3.89 6.72 1.15
CA ASN A 12 2.99 7.82 0.85
C ASN A 12 2.58 8.65 2.09
N PRO A 13 3.49 9.53 2.62
CA PRO A 13 4.92 9.67 2.31
C PRO A 13 5.82 8.73 3.13
N PHE A 14 7.12 8.72 2.82
CA PHE A 14 8.12 8.01 3.61
C PHE A 14 8.26 8.68 5.00
N HIS A 15 8.36 7.89 6.08
CA HIS A 15 8.43 8.40 7.46
C HIS A 15 9.30 7.49 8.35
N LYS A 16 9.55 7.91 9.60
CA LYS A 16 10.38 7.15 10.55
C LYS A 16 9.95 5.70 10.78
N GLY A 17 8.66 5.37 10.62
CA GLY A 17 8.20 3.99 10.68
C GLY A 17 8.71 3.13 9.51
N HIS A 18 8.89 3.73 8.32
CA HIS A 18 9.50 3.06 7.18
C HIS A 18 11.02 2.95 7.33
N GLU A 19 11.69 4.01 7.83
CA GLU A 19 13.10 3.97 8.17
C GLU A 19 13.38 2.87 9.20
N TYR A 20 12.54 2.77 10.25
CA TYR A 20 12.63 1.70 11.24
C TYR A 20 12.54 0.31 10.58
N LEU A 21 11.59 0.10 9.68
CA LEU A 21 11.45 -1.15 8.93
C LEU A 21 12.74 -1.47 8.16
N LEU A 22 13.28 -0.53 7.38
CA LEU A 22 14.50 -0.72 6.59
C LEU A 22 15.71 -1.02 7.48
N ASN A 23 15.79 -0.42 8.67
CA ASN A 23 16.88 -0.62 9.62
C ASN A 23 16.84 -1.98 10.34
N GLN A 24 15.71 -2.70 10.29
CA GLN A 24 15.61 -4.07 10.84
C GLN A 24 16.04 -5.15 9.82
N ILE A 25 16.41 -4.76 8.61
CA ILE A 25 16.71 -5.67 7.52
C ILE A 25 18.21 -5.66 7.25
N ASP A 26 18.80 -6.85 7.26
CA ASP A 26 20.21 -7.07 6.87
C ASP A 26 20.32 -7.41 5.39
N GLY A 27 21.48 -7.12 4.80
CA GLY A 27 21.79 -7.42 3.40
C GLY A 27 21.22 -6.39 2.43
N LEU A 28 21.05 -6.79 1.17
CA LEU A 28 20.52 -5.91 0.12
C LEU A 28 19.00 -5.76 0.24
N LYS A 29 18.51 -4.53 0.08
CA LYS A 29 17.10 -4.14 0.22
C LYS A 29 16.56 -3.67 -1.12
N ILE A 30 15.67 -4.47 -1.72
CA ILE A 30 14.97 -4.14 -2.96
C ILE A 30 13.54 -3.74 -2.63
N VAL A 31 13.18 -2.51 -2.94
CA VAL A 31 11.82 -2.00 -2.71
C VAL A 31 11.02 -2.05 -4.01
N ALA A 32 9.93 -2.81 -4.03
CA ALA A 32 8.89 -2.72 -5.05
C ALA A 32 7.88 -1.66 -4.61
N MET A 33 7.89 -0.51 -5.27
CA MET A 33 7.13 0.68 -4.84
C MET A 33 6.01 1.01 -5.84
N SER A 34 4.82 1.30 -5.32
CA SER A 34 3.73 1.86 -6.13
C SER A 34 4.18 3.13 -6.85
N GLY A 35 3.80 3.28 -8.12
CA GLY A 35 4.06 4.48 -8.91
C GLY A 35 3.30 5.70 -8.37
N ASN A 36 2.71 6.51 -9.25
CA ASN A 36 1.98 7.72 -8.81
C ASN A 36 0.58 7.43 -8.27
N TRP A 37 0.13 6.18 -8.30
CA TRP A 37 -1.16 5.73 -7.79
C TRP A 37 -0.99 4.66 -6.73
N MET A 38 -1.69 4.84 -5.61
CA MET A 38 -1.65 3.92 -4.47
C MET A 38 -2.61 2.75 -4.66
N GLN A 39 -2.45 1.70 -3.89
CA GLN A 39 -3.25 0.48 -3.94
C GLN A 39 -4.76 0.75 -3.83
N ARG A 40 -5.16 1.76 -3.07
CA ARG A 40 -6.57 2.18 -2.91
C ARG A 40 -7.06 3.16 -3.97
N GLY A 41 -6.29 3.37 -5.05
CA GLY A 41 -6.63 4.27 -6.14
C GLY A 41 -6.40 5.75 -5.83
N GLU A 42 -5.76 6.09 -4.72
CA GLU A 42 -5.43 7.48 -4.38
C GLU A 42 -4.17 7.95 -5.12
N PRO A 43 -4.08 9.23 -5.54
CA PRO A 43 -2.82 9.78 -6.02
C PRO A 43 -1.81 9.85 -4.87
N ALA A 44 -0.55 9.56 -5.17
CA ALA A 44 0.55 9.74 -4.23
C ALA A 44 0.72 11.23 -3.90
N ILE A 45 1.03 11.56 -2.62
CA ILE A 45 1.27 12.95 -2.22
C ILE A 45 2.50 13.55 -2.89
N PHE A 46 3.57 12.76 -3.05
CA PHE A 46 4.76 13.09 -3.82
C PHE A 46 4.84 12.17 -5.04
N ASP A 47 5.45 12.65 -6.13
CA ASP A 47 5.70 11.83 -7.30
C ASP A 47 6.61 10.62 -6.98
N LYS A 48 6.63 9.65 -7.88
CA LYS A 48 7.36 8.40 -7.69
C LYS A 48 8.87 8.59 -7.55
N TRP A 49 9.45 9.59 -8.23
CA TRP A 49 10.89 9.86 -8.21
C TRP A 49 11.31 10.41 -6.86
N THR A 50 10.56 11.41 -6.36
CA THR A 50 10.73 11.99 -5.02
C THR A 50 10.66 10.90 -3.93
N ARG A 51 9.69 9.99 -4.02
CA ARG A 51 9.54 8.90 -3.02
C ARG A 51 10.64 7.84 -3.14
N ALA A 52 11.10 7.54 -4.36
CA ALA A 52 12.24 6.65 -4.57
C ALA A 52 13.53 7.25 -3.98
N GLU A 53 13.79 8.53 -4.20
CA GLU A 53 14.93 9.24 -3.61
C GLU A 53 14.88 9.21 -2.07
N MET A 54 13.70 9.44 -1.47
CA MET A 54 13.52 9.31 -0.02
C MET A 54 13.88 7.90 0.47
N ALA A 55 13.43 6.86 -0.23
CA ALA A 55 13.72 5.47 0.16
C ALA A 55 15.20 5.12 0.04
N LEU A 56 15.85 5.53 -1.06
CA LEU A 56 17.28 5.32 -1.29
C LEU A 56 18.12 6.06 -0.24
N SER A 57 17.77 7.31 0.06
CA SER A 57 18.46 8.12 1.10
C SER A 57 18.30 7.53 2.52
N CYS A 58 17.27 6.71 2.75
CA CYS A 58 16.98 6.07 4.03
C CYS A 58 17.34 4.57 4.06
N GLY A 59 18.17 4.09 3.13
CA GLY A 59 18.79 2.77 3.21
C GLY A 59 18.18 1.67 2.35
N ALA A 60 17.34 2.00 1.37
CA ALA A 60 17.04 1.09 0.27
C ALA A 60 18.22 1.06 -0.72
N ASP A 61 18.55 -0.11 -1.28
CA ASP A 61 19.64 -0.25 -2.26
C ASP A 61 19.12 -0.16 -3.71
N LEU A 62 17.88 -0.60 -3.93
CA LEU A 62 17.21 -0.54 -5.23
C LEU A 62 15.71 -0.26 -5.02
N VAL A 63 15.16 0.64 -5.82
CA VAL A 63 13.73 0.88 -5.91
C VAL A 63 13.25 0.55 -7.32
N VAL A 64 12.26 -0.33 -7.43
CA VAL A 64 11.60 -0.68 -8.70
C VAL A 64 10.14 -0.25 -8.65
N GLU A 65 9.63 0.31 -9.75
CA GLU A 65 8.23 0.72 -9.83
C GLU A 65 7.34 -0.48 -10.10
N LEU A 66 6.29 -0.63 -9.31
CA LEU A 66 5.20 -1.56 -9.63
C LEU A 66 4.39 -1.04 -10.82
N PRO A 67 4.10 -1.87 -11.82
CA PRO A 67 3.16 -1.51 -12.88
C PRO A 67 1.82 -1.03 -12.29
N VAL A 68 1.20 -0.02 -12.89
CA VAL A 68 -0.09 0.51 -12.40
C VAL A 68 -1.15 -0.58 -12.27
N MET A 69 -1.15 -1.55 -13.20
CA MET A 69 -2.08 -2.70 -13.18
C MET A 69 -1.86 -3.66 -12.01
N VAL A 70 -0.72 -3.58 -11.32
CA VAL A 70 -0.43 -4.27 -10.06
C VAL A 70 -0.75 -3.35 -8.87
N SER A 71 -0.32 -2.09 -8.95
CA SER A 71 -0.45 -1.12 -7.85
C SER A 71 -1.89 -0.89 -7.41
N VAL A 72 -2.84 -0.72 -8.35
CA VAL A 72 -4.23 -0.31 -8.06
C VAL A 72 -5.20 -1.49 -7.91
N GLN A 73 -4.70 -2.64 -7.45
CA GLN A 73 -5.49 -3.87 -7.34
C GLN A 73 -5.91 -4.18 -5.89
N ALA A 74 -6.87 -5.11 -5.75
CA ALA A 74 -7.17 -5.72 -4.45
C ALA A 74 -5.93 -6.41 -3.87
N ALA A 75 -5.91 -6.59 -2.53
CA ALA A 75 -4.73 -7.03 -1.79
C ALA A 75 -4.05 -8.29 -2.36
N ASP A 76 -4.83 -9.29 -2.77
CA ASP A 76 -4.29 -10.55 -3.31
C ASP A 76 -3.54 -10.33 -4.64
N PHE A 77 -4.13 -9.57 -5.57
CA PHE A 77 -3.51 -9.27 -6.87
C PHE A 77 -2.31 -8.34 -6.73
N PHE A 78 -2.43 -7.34 -5.85
CA PHE A 78 -1.32 -6.46 -5.49
C PHE A 78 -0.14 -7.25 -4.94
N ALA A 79 -0.40 -8.14 -3.96
CA ALA A 79 0.62 -8.97 -3.34
C ALA A 79 1.25 -9.93 -4.35
N SER A 80 0.44 -10.65 -5.12
CA SER A 80 0.95 -11.62 -6.11
C SER A 80 1.86 -10.95 -7.13
N GLY A 81 1.40 -9.88 -7.79
CA GLY A 81 2.20 -9.18 -8.79
C GLY A 81 3.49 -8.58 -8.23
N ALA A 82 3.45 -8.01 -7.02
CA ALA A 82 4.63 -7.44 -6.38
C ALA A 82 5.64 -8.51 -5.94
N VAL A 83 5.17 -9.63 -5.38
CA VAL A 83 6.02 -10.77 -4.99
C VAL A 83 6.67 -11.41 -6.23
N ASP A 84 5.93 -11.57 -7.33
CA ASP A 84 6.48 -12.12 -8.58
C ASP A 84 7.60 -11.24 -9.17
N ILE A 85 7.42 -9.91 -9.16
CA ILE A 85 8.46 -8.97 -9.59
C ILE A 85 9.71 -9.12 -8.69
N LEU A 86 9.53 -9.10 -7.38
CA LEU A 86 10.64 -9.23 -6.44
C LEU A 86 11.33 -10.60 -6.55
N LYS A 87 10.57 -11.69 -6.74
CA LYS A 87 11.12 -13.04 -6.96
C LYS A 87 12.00 -13.08 -8.20
N ASN A 88 11.56 -12.48 -9.30
CA ASN A 88 12.34 -12.39 -10.54
C ASN A 88 13.61 -11.53 -10.38
N LEU A 89 13.66 -10.64 -9.38
CA LEU A 89 14.87 -9.90 -9.00
C LEU A 89 15.78 -10.68 -8.04
N GLY A 90 15.41 -11.91 -7.68
CA GLY A 90 16.25 -12.83 -6.92
C GLY A 90 16.20 -12.63 -5.41
N ILE A 91 15.12 -12.10 -4.85
CA ILE A 91 14.98 -12.00 -3.38
C ILE A 91 14.96 -13.39 -2.73
N THR A 92 15.55 -13.47 -1.54
CA THR A 92 15.50 -14.64 -0.66
C THR A 92 14.48 -14.45 0.46
N ASP A 93 14.22 -13.23 0.84
CA ASP A 93 13.34 -12.83 1.94
C ASP A 93 12.37 -11.72 1.49
N LEU A 94 11.18 -11.70 2.10
CA LEU A 94 10.21 -10.61 1.96
C LEU A 94 9.94 -10.03 3.36
N ALA A 95 10.29 -8.77 3.57
CA ALA A 95 10.07 -8.08 4.84
C ALA A 95 8.87 -7.12 4.75
N PHE A 96 8.06 -7.11 5.80
CA PHE A 96 6.88 -6.24 5.91
C PHE A 96 6.54 -5.93 7.37
N GLY A 97 5.86 -4.81 7.59
CA GLY A 97 5.37 -4.44 8.93
C GLY A 97 4.06 -5.17 9.26
N SER A 98 3.99 -5.79 10.44
CA SER A 98 2.77 -6.45 10.93
C SER A 98 2.43 -5.98 12.34
N GLU A 99 1.13 -5.87 12.64
CA GLU A 99 0.61 -5.69 14.00
C GLU A 99 0.54 -7.03 14.76
N SER A 100 0.53 -8.15 14.05
CA SER A 100 0.36 -9.49 14.61
C SER A 100 1.70 -10.20 14.79
N ALA A 101 1.85 -10.94 15.88
CA ALA A 101 3.00 -11.81 16.16
C ALA A 101 2.70 -13.24 15.65
N ILE A 102 2.44 -13.38 14.35
CA ILE A 102 2.11 -14.65 13.69
C ILE A 102 3.30 -15.07 12.86
N ASP A 103 3.56 -16.37 12.76
CA ASP A 103 4.51 -16.92 11.79
C ASP A 103 3.84 -17.00 10.41
N TYR A 104 4.19 -16.07 9.53
CA TYR A 104 3.64 -16.04 8.18
C TYR A 104 4.25 -17.08 7.25
N ASN A 105 5.37 -17.71 7.61
CA ASN A 105 5.91 -18.85 6.86
C ASN A 105 5.01 -20.07 7.07
N GLU A 106 4.58 -20.32 8.33
CA GLU A 106 3.59 -21.38 8.61
C GLU A 106 2.28 -21.16 7.84
N ILE A 107 1.84 -19.90 7.74
CA ILE A 107 0.65 -19.54 6.95
C ILE A 107 0.86 -19.82 5.45
N ALA A 108 2.03 -19.52 4.90
CA ALA A 108 2.37 -19.81 3.51
C ALA A 108 2.38 -21.32 3.25
N ASP A 109 2.94 -22.14 4.16
CA ASP A 109 2.98 -23.58 4.07
C ASP A 109 1.56 -24.20 4.14
N ILE A 110 0.69 -23.66 5.00
CA ILE A 110 -0.73 -24.07 5.06
C ILE A 110 -1.42 -23.75 3.74
N TYR A 111 -1.19 -22.57 3.16
CA TYR A 111 -1.80 -22.22 1.89
C TYR A 111 -1.29 -23.13 0.76
N GLU A 112 0.03 -23.34 0.66
CA GLU A 112 0.63 -24.23 -0.35
C GLU A 112 0.03 -25.65 -0.33
N THR A 113 -0.15 -26.19 0.88
CA THR A 113 -0.65 -27.58 1.05
C THR A 113 -2.16 -27.70 0.89
N LYS A 114 -2.94 -26.63 1.13
CA LYS A 114 -4.41 -26.64 1.17
C LYS A 114 -5.07 -25.68 0.18
N GLU A 115 -4.36 -25.19 -0.81
CA GLU A 115 -4.86 -24.18 -1.78
C GLU A 115 -6.20 -24.61 -2.39
N THR A 116 -6.30 -25.85 -2.90
CA THR A 116 -7.52 -26.36 -3.54
C THR A 116 -8.71 -26.40 -2.57
N GLU A 117 -8.47 -26.79 -1.30
CA GLU A 117 -9.50 -26.85 -0.27
C GLU A 117 -9.98 -25.44 0.12
N MET A 118 -9.03 -24.50 0.26
CA MET A 118 -9.29 -23.10 0.58
C MET A 118 -10.08 -22.40 -0.52
N GLU A 119 -9.74 -22.61 -1.78
CA GLU A 119 -10.50 -22.08 -2.92
C GLU A 119 -11.92 -22.68 -3.00
N SER A 120 -12.03 -23.97 -2.78
CA SER A 120 -13.34 -24.66 -2.73
C SER A 120 -14.21 -24.12 -1.61
N PHE A 121 -13.62 -23.86 -0.45
CA PHE A 121 -14.31 -23.23 0.69
C PHE A 121 -14.85 -21.84 0.33
N ILE A 122 -14.04 -20.96 -0.29
CA ILE A 122 -14.47 -19.63 -0.74
C ILE A 122 -15.64 -19.74 -1.73
N LYS A 123 -15.58 -20.68 -2.68
CA LYS A 123 -16.64 -20.89 -3.69
C LYS A 123 -17.95 -21.41 -3.08
N ALA A 124 -17.88 -22.14 -1.97
CA ALA A 124 -19.04 -22.67 -1.27
C ALA A 124 -19.73 -21.64 -0.37
N LEU A 125 -19.10 -20.50 -0.08
CA LEU A 125 -19.70 -19.44 0.74
C LEU A 125 -20.78 -18.67 -0.04
N PRO A 126 -21.82 -18.15 0.67
CA PRO A 126 -22.94 -17.42 0.05
C PRO A 126 -22.50 -16.27 -0.85
N ASP A 127 -23.18 -16.09 -1.99
CA ASP A 127 -22.84 -15.04 -2.97
C ASP A 127 -23.09 -13.61 -2.46
N GLN A 128 -23.92 -13.46 -1.40
CA GLN A 128 -24.18 -12.17 -0.76
C GLN A 128 -22.97 -11.62 0.00
N LEU A 129 -22.01 -12.49 0.37
CA LEU A 129 -20.79 -12.08 1.05
C LEU A 129 -19.81 -11.44 0.04
N SER A 130 -19.23 -10.34 0.45
CA SER A 130 -18.14 -9.74 -0.32
C SER A 130 -16.89 -10.65 -0.33
N TYR A 131 -16.05 -10.49 -1.36
CA TYR A 131 -14.80 -11.28 -1.44
C TYR A 131 -13.90 -11.11 -0.19
N PRO A 132 -13.72 -9.90 0.39
CA PRO A 132 -12.98 -9.75 1.64
C PRO A 132 -13.58 -10.55 2.81
N GLU A 133 -14.92 -10.59 2.96
CA GLU A 133 -15.57 -11.38 4.01
C GLU A 133 -15.33 -12.86 3.81
N LYS A 134 -15.48 -13.36 2.58
CA LYS A 134 -15.20 -14.77 2.24
C LYS A 134 -13.75 -15.14 2.55
N THR A 135 -12.79 -14.27 2.21
CA THR A 135 -11.38 -14.49 2.49
C THR A 135 -11.07 -14.52 4.00
N GLN A 136 -11.69 -13.62 4.78
CA GLN A 136 -11.55 -13.63 6.24
C GLN A 136 -12.07 -14.94 6.85
N MET A 137 -13.24 -15.39 6.41
CA MET A 137 -13.81 -16.67 6.87
C MET A 137 -12.92 -17.85 6.51
N MET A 138 -12.36 -17.87 5.31
CA MET A 138 -11.40 -18.88 4.87
C MET A 138 -10.17 -18.90 5.78
N TRP A 139 -9.50 -17.77 6.00
CA TRP A 139 -8.34 -17.71 6.88
C TRP A 139 -8.67 -18.15 8.30
N GLN A 140 -9.80 -17.70 8.86
CA GLN A 140 -10.22 -18.12 10.19
C GLN A 140 -10.44 -19.64 10.28
N HIS A 141 -11.04 -20.24 9.24
CA HIS A 141 -11.33 -21.68 9.21
C HIS A 141 -10.04 -22.53 9.16
N PHE A 142 -9.09 -22.16 8.28
CA PHE A 142 -7.90 -22.98 8.04
C PHE A 142 -6.72 -22.68 8.98
N THR A 143 -6.67 -21.50 9.56
CA THR A 143 -5.53 -21.06 10.40
C THR A 143 -5.92 -20.69 11.83
N GLY A 144 -7.21 -20.58 12.13
CA GLY A 144 -7.70 -20.08 13.44
C GLY A 144 -7.49 -18.58 13.66
N ILE A 145 -6.96 -17.84 12.68
CA ILE A 145 -6.71 -16.40 12.78
C ILE A 145 -8.04 -15.66 12.81
N LYS A 146 -8.24 -14.83 13.85
CA LYS A 146 -9.41 -13.96 13.97
C LYS A 146 -9.09 -12.58 13.43
N PHE A 147 -10.03 -12.04 12.65
CA PHE A 147 -9.97 -10.68 12.10
C PHE A 147 -10.84 -9.76 12.95
N ASP A 148 -10.28 -8.64 13.38
CA ASP A 148 -11.01 -7.60 14.12
C ASP A 148 -11.41 -6.39 13.25
N GLY A 149 -11.13 -6.45 11.95
CA GLY A 149 -11.43 -5.38 10.98
C GLY A 149 -10.53 -4.13 11.07
N ASN A 150 -9.69 -4.04 12.10
CA ASN A 150 -8.84 -2.87 12.37
C ASN A 150 -7.36 -3.07 12.03
N THR A 151 -7.01 -4.15 11.33
CA THR A 151 -5.63 -4.54 11.04
C THR A 151 -5.35 -4.67 9.54
N PRO A 152 -5.37 -3.57 8.75
CA PRO A 152 -5.18 -3.64 7.29
C PRO A 152 -3.81 -4.19 6.88
N ASN A 153 -2.76 -3.99 7.69
CA ASN A 153 -1.45 -4.57 7.40
C ASN A 153 -1.44 -6.09 7.62
N HIS A 154 -2.26 -6.59 8.54
CA HIS A 154 -2.44 -8.03 8.71
C HIS A 154 -3.10 -8.68 7.47
N VAL A 155 -4.10 -8.02 6.88
CA VAL A 155 -4.72 -8.47 5.61
C VAL A 155 -3.69 -8.53 4.48
N LEU A 156 -2.85 -7.50 4.37
CA LEU A 156 -1.75 -7.49 3.39
C LEU A 156 -0.71 -8.57 3.69
N ALA A 157 -0.36 -8.78 4.96
CA ALA A 157 0.60 -9.81 5.35
C ALA A 157 0.12 -11.23 4.99
N LEU A 158 -1.18 -11.52 5.15
CA LEU A 158 -1.77 -12.77 4.70
C LEU A 158 -1.76 -12.91 3.16
N ALA A 159 -2.02 -11.81 2.44
CA ALA A 159 -1.90 -11.79 1.00
C ALA A 159 -0.43 -12.02 0.54
N TYR A 160 0.56 -11.51 1.28
CA TYR A 160 1.98 -11.80 1.03
C TYR A 160 2.32 -13.27 1.31
N ALA A 161 1.80 -13.85 2.40
CA ALA A 161 1.99 -15.27 2.70
C ALA A 161 1.42 -16.15 1.59
N LYS A 162 0.20 -15.87 1.14
CA LYS A 162 -0.43 -16.52 -0.01
C LYS A 162 0.42 -16.37 -1.28
N ALA A 163 0.91 -15.16 -1.57
CA ALA A 163 1.69 -14.89 -2.78
C ALA A 163 3.08 -15.53 -2.75
N ALA A 164 3.67 -15.76 -1.56
CA ALA A 164 4.97 -16.38 -1.38
C ALA A 164 4.94 -17.91 -1.33
N ALA A 165 3.76 -18.53 -1.14
CA ALA A 165 3.58 -19.96 -1.05
C ALA A 165 4.22 -20.67 -2.26
N GLY A 166 5.01 -21.71 -2.02
CA GLY A 166 5.73 -22.48 -3.05
C GLY A 166 6.89 -21.77 -3.74
N LYS A 167 7.24 -20.53 -3.35
CA LYS A 167 8.28 -19.73 -4.04
C LYS A 167 9.64 -19.71 -3.35
N ASN A 168 9.82 -20.44 -2.25
CA ASN A 168 11.06 -20.43 -1.45
C ASN A 168 11.49 -18.98 -1.08
N ILE A 169 10.56 -18.19 -0.57
CA ILE A 169 10.78 -16.85 -0.04
C ILE A 169 10.50 -16.92 1.47
N ASN A 170 11.48 -16.54 2.30
CA ASN A 170 11.29 -16.43 3.73
C ASN A 170 10.55 -15.14 4.10
N LEU A 171 9.47 -15.24 4.86
CA LEU A 171 8.64 -14.12 5.27
C LEU A 171 9.11 -13.55 6.61
N GLN A 172 9.51 -12.30 6.61
CA GLN A 172 10.03 -11.60 7.76
C GLN A 172 9.06 -10.52 8.23
N ALA A 173 8.16 -10.87 9.15
CA ALA A 173 7.25 -9.91 9.76
C ALA A 173 7.99 -9.07 10.82
N ILE A 174 8.02 -7.76 10.62
CA ILE A 174 8.63 -6.81 11.56
C ILE A 174 7.51 -6.15 12.35
N LYS A 175 7.58 -6.29 13.69
CA LYS A 175 6.58 -5.71 14.58
C LYS A 175 6.54 -4.20 14.42
N ARG A 176 5.38 -3.68 14.10
CA ARG A 176 5.16 -2.23 14.00
C ARG A 176 5.19 -1.58 15.37
N VAL A 177 5.75 -0.38 15.41
CA VAL A 177 5.85 0.45 16.62
C VAL A 177 5.01 1.71 16.43
N GLY A 178 4.11 2.03 17.38
CA GLY A 178 3.28 3.25 17.38
C GLY A 178 1.78 3.00 17.13
N LYS A 179 0.98 4.07 17.14
CA LYS A 179 -0.48 4.05 16.88
C LYS A 179 -0.77 4.36 15.40
N PHE A 180 -1.26 3.37 14.66
CA PHE A 180 -1.24 3.35 13.17
C PHE A 180 -2.38 4.07 12.46
N HIS A 181 -3.46 4.42 13.13
CA HIS A 181 -4.61 5.11 12.53
C HIS A 181 -4.90 6.46 13.17
N SER A 182 -3.93 7.02 13.90
CA SER A 182 -4.07 8.37 14.42
C SER A 182 -4.12 9.36 13.25
N THR A 183 -5.13 10.21 13.22
CA THR A 183 -5.21 11.38 12.33
C THR A 183 -4.43 12.57 12.89
N LYS A 184 -3.87 12.45 14.10
CA LYS A 184 -3.09 13.50 14.75
C LYS A 184 -1.64 13.07 14.88
N LEU A 185 -0.74 14.03 14.74
CA LEU A 185 0.67 13.85 15.10
C LEU A 185 0.76 13.66 16.62
N THR A 186 1.10 12.45 17.04
CA THR A 186 1.29 12.08 18.45
C THR A 186 2.77 11.82 18.71
N GLU A 187 3.20 11.80 19.97
CA GLU A 187 4.56 11.38 20.33
C GLU A 187 4.84 9.97 19.78
N GLY A 188 6.03 9.78 19.21
CA GLY A 188 6.48 8.54 18.56
C GLY A 188 6.34 8.59 17.04
N PHE A 189 6.07 7.43 16.41
CA PHE A 189 5.94 7.33 14.97
C PHE A 189 4.54 7.80 14.52
N ALA A 190 4.48 8.88 13.72
CA ALA A 190 3.25 9.32 13.10
C ALA A 190 2.82 8.36 11.99
N SER A 191 1.51 8.25 11.76
CA SER A 191 0.98 7.53 10.61
C SER A 191 1.16 8.35 9.31
N ALA A 192 1.27 7.68 8.17
CA ALA A 192 1.28 8.34 6.87
C ALA A 192 0.03 9.23 6.66
N THR A 193 -1.13 8.81 7.19
CA THR A 193 -2.38 9.58 7.13
C THR A 193 -2.27 10.89 7.90
N ALA A 194 -1.73 10.87 9.14
CA ALA A 194 -1.53 12.09 9.93
C ALA A 194 -0.56 13.06 9.23
N LEU A 195 0.51 12.52 8.64
CA LEU A 195 1.46 13.34 7.86
C LEU A 195 0.81 13.96 6.63
N ARG A 196 0.02 13.19 5.85
CA ARG A 196 -0.69 13.75 4.69
C ARG A 196 -1.66 14.84 5.09
N GLN A 197 -2.44 14.67 6.16
CA GLN A 197 -3.35 15.70 6.65
C GLN A 197 -2.60 16.97 7.06
N GLN A 198 -1.50 16.83 7.78
CA GLN A 198 -0.67 17.97 8.15
C GLN A 198 -0.12 18.69 6.92
N LEU A 199 0.40 17.95 5.94
CA LEU A 199 0.96 18.50 4.71
C LEU A 199 -0.11 19.20 3.86
N PHE A 200 -1.31 18.64 3.74
CA PHE A 200 -2.41 19.26 2.99
C PHE A 200 -2.98 20.52 3.68
N SER A 201 -2.92 20.61 5.00
CA SER A 201 -3.31 21.85 5.70
C SER A 201 -2.41 23.04 5.36
N LEU A 202 -1.30 22.78 4.76
CA LEU A 202 -0.23 23.72 4.41
C LEU A 202 -0.10 23.92 2.88
N THR A 203 -1.01 23.42 2.05
CA THR A 203 -1.04 23.62 0.59
C THR A 203 -2.28 24.41 0.18
N ASP A 204 -2.21 25.08 -0.97
CA ASP A 204 -3.39 25.66 -1.61
C ASP A 204 -4.34 24.58 -2.15
N GLU A 205 -5.51 25.01 -2.68
CA GLU A 205 -6.53 24.11 -3.21
C GLU A 205 -6.03 23.26 -4.40
N VAL A 206 -4.98 23.69 -5.09
CA VAL A 206 -4.36 23.00 -6.24
C VAL A 206 -3.20 22.09 -5.81
N GLY A 207 -2.83 22.09 -4.53
CA GLY A 207 -1.71 21.30 -3.99
C GLY A 207 -0.35 21.96 -4.21
N GLN A 208 -0.30 23.23 -4.62
CA GLN A 208 0.95 23.97 -4.66
C GLN A 208 1.44 24.28 -3.24
N SER A 209 2.72 24.05 -3.02
CA SER A 209 3.31 24.27 -1.71
C SER A 209 3.38 25.77 -1.41
N LEU A 210 2.70 26.21 -0.36
CA LEU A 210 2.84 27.55 0.20
C LEU A 210 4.03 27.64 1.17
N PHE A 211 4.96 26.68 1.12
CA PHE A 211 5.94 26.44 2.18
C PHE A 211 7.24 27.25 2.08
N SER A 212 7.67 27.66 3.24
CA SER A 212 9.09 27.77 3.60
C SER A 212 9.57 26.52 4.38
N LEU A 213 10.87 26.25 4.43
CA LEU A 213 11.44 25.17 5.27
C LEU A 213 11.04 25.27 6.74
N THR A 214 10.67 26.45 7.22
CA THR A 214 10.19 26.73 8.59
C THR A 214 8.84 26.06 8.87
N ASP A 215 8.02 25.80 7.86
CA ASP A 215 6.69 25.20 8.04
C ASP A 215 6.76 23.69 8.24
N LEU A 216 7.91 23.05 7.99
CA LEU A 216 8.13 21.62 8.24
C LEU A 216 8.40 21.31 9.72
N SER A 217 8.44 22.31 10.59
CA SER A 217 8.69 22.16 12.04
C SER A 217 7.75 21.16 12.72
N ALA A 218 6.48 21.12 12.29
CA ALA A 218 5.48 20.22 12.85
C ALA A 218 5.76 18.74 12.55
N ILE A 219 6.43 18.43 11.44
CA ILE A 219 6.67 17.04 10.99
C ILE A 219 8.11 16.56 11.21
N LYS A 220 9.04 17.44 11.54
CA LYS A 220 10.49 17.13 11.65
C LYS A 220 10.81 15.97 12.60
N ASN A 221 9.99 15.75 13.63
CA ASN A 221 10.19 14.66 14.58
C ASN A 221 9.65 13.31 14.07
N HIS A 222 8.89 13.31 12.98
CA HIS A 222 8.20 12.14 12.44
C HIS A 222 8.81 11.62 11.13
N VAL A 223 9.71 12.40 10.54
CA VAL A 223 10.41 12.04 9.31
C VAL A 223 11.92 11.96 9.56
N PRO A 224 12.65 11.12 8.81
CA PRO A 224 14.12 11.11 8.87
C PRO A 224 14.70 12.48 8.49
N SER A 225 15.70 12.93 9.22
CA SER A 225 16.30 14.26 9.00
C SER A 225 16.92 14.41 7.61
N VAL A 226 17.46 13.31 7.06
CA VAL A 226 18.12 13.28 5.74
C VAL A 226 17.17 13.60 4.58
N ILE A 227 15.87 13.34 4.75
CA ILE A 227 14.85 13.60 3.70
C ILE A 227 13.91 14.78 4.06
N LEU A 228 14.16 15.51 5.14
CA LEU A 228 13.24 16.55 5.58
C LEU A 228 13.05 17.66 4.53
N GLU A 229 14.13 18.06 3.87
CA GLU A 229 14.08 19.09 2.82
C GLU A 229 13.30 18.61 1.57
N THR A 230 13.33 17.32 1.27
CA THR A 230 12.56 16.73 0.17
C THR A 230 11.04 16.91 0.35
N TYR A 231 10.59 17.09 1.59
CA TYR A 231 9.18 17.40 1.88
C TYR A 231 8.71 18.78 1.42
N ALA A 232 9.61 19.65 1.00
CA ALA A 232 9.29 20.91 0.31
C ALA A 232 8.89 20.70 -1.17
N SER A 233 9.10 19.50 -1.74
CA SER A 233 8.71 19.15 -3.12
C SER A 233 7.21 19.34 -3.36
N PRO A 234 6.78 19.59 -4.62
CA PRO A 234 5.38 19.70 -4.99
C PRO A 234 4.57 18.52 -4.56
N LYS A 235 3.34 18.77 -4.13
CA LYS A 235 2.41 17.76 -3.62
C LYS A 235 1.21 17.63 -4.54
N THR A 236 0.66 16.42 -4.59
CA THR A 236 -0.51 16.09 -5.40
C THR A 236 -1.66 15.60 -4.53
N ASN A 237 -2.88 15.95 -4.88
CA ASN A 237 -4.09 15.49 -4.23
C ASN A 237 -5.24 15.29 -5.24
N TRP A 238 -6.39 14.83 -4.76
CA TRP A 238 -7.56 14.63 -5.61
C TRP A 238 -8.11 15.92 -6.22
N ALA A 239 -7.90 17.10 -5.61
CA ALA A 239 -8.36 18.36 -6.18
C ALA A 239 -7.74 18.64 -7.57
N ALA A 240 -6.48 18.22 -7.77
CA ALA A 240 -5.81 18.34 -9.06
C ALA A 240 -6.36 17.36 -10.12
N TYR A 241 -6.75 16.15 -9.72
CA TYR A 241 -7.19 15.10 -10.65
C TYR A 241 -8.69 15.02 -10.85
N PHE A 242 -9.50 15.44 -9.87
CA PHE A 242 -10.93 15.28 -9.92
C PHE A 242 -11.62 15.94 -11.12
N PRO A 243 -11.26 17.17 -11.55
CA PRO A 243 -11.80 17.78 -12.75
C PRO A 243 -11.53 16.95 -14.03
N LEU A 244 -10.33 16.35 -14.13
CA LEU A 244 -9.96 15.48 -15.25
C LEU A 244 -10.77 14.18 -15.22
N LEU A 245 -10.96 13.60 -14.06
CA LEU A 245 -11.80 12.41 -13.87
C LEU A 245 -13.26 12.71 -14.24
N GLN A 246 -13.81 13.82 -13.76
CA GLN A 246 -15.16 14.27 -14.13
C GLN A 246 -15.30 14.44 -15.65
N TYR A 247 -14.35 15.10 -16.28
CA TYR A 247 -14.32 15.29 -17.73
C TYR A 247 -14.33 13.95 -18.46
N LYS A 248 -13.44 13.02 -18.07
CA LYS A 248 -13.38 11.67 -18.66
C LYS A 248 -14.69 10.91 -18.52
N ILE A 249 -15.29 10.85 -17.32
CA ILE A 249 -16.53 10.10 -17.05
C ILE A 249 -17.72 10.71 -17.83
N ARG A 250 -17.75 12.04 -17.99
CA ARG A 250 -18.87 12.74 -18.69
C ARG A 250 -18.82 12.53 -20.19
N LEU A 251 -17.64 12.49 -20.79
CA LEU A 251 -17.47 12.42 -22.25
C LEU A 251 -17.36 10.99 -22.78
N ASP A 252 -16.95 10.03 -21.95
CA ASP A 252 -16.77 8.67 -22.42
C ASP A 252 -18.11 7.91 -22.41
N ASP A 253 -18.58 7.52 -23.57
CA ASP A 253 -19.83 6.76 -23.72
C ASP A 253 -19.65 5.28 -23.41
N HIS A 254 -18.40 4.79 -23.36
CA HIS A 254 -18.04 3.38 -23.25
C HIS A 254 -17.09 3.11 -22.07
N LEU A 255 -17.46 3.59 -20.86
CA LEU A 255 -16.66 3.35 -19.64
C LEU A 255 -16.44 1.86 -19.36
N GLU A 256 -17.33 1.00 -19.84
CA GLU A 256 -17.21 -0.47 -19.75
C GLU A 256 -16.01 -1.04 -20.51
N ASN A 257 -15.40 -0.28 -21.40
CA ASN A 257 -14.13 -0.65 -22.06
C ASN A 257 -12.90 -0.47 -21.14
N ILE A 258 -13.08 0.22 -20.00
CA ILE A 258 -12.03 0.38 -19.00
C ILE A 258 -11.95 -0.91 -18.18
N PHE A 259 -10.73 -1.43 -17.99
CA PHE A 259 -10.50 -2.65 -17.22
C PHE A 259 -11.20 -2.61 -15.85
N GLN A 260 -11.92 -3.68 -15.52
CA GLN A 260 -12.74 -3.84 -14.30
C GLN A 260 -13.96 -2.90 -14.17
N VAL A 261 -14.28 -2.11 -15.16
CA VAL A 261 -15.53 -1.34 -15.17
C VAL A 261 -16.61 -2.15 -15.89
N ASN A 262 -17.53 -2.72 -15.11
CA ASN A 262 -18.72 -3.37 -15.67
C ASN A 262 -19.84 -2.36 -15.96
N GLN A 263 -20.92 -2.80 -16.62
CA GLN A 263 -22.06 -1.95 -16.98
C GLN A 263 -22.71 -1.27 -15.76
N GLU A 264 -22.86 -2.00 -14.65
CA GLU A 264 -23.44 -1.45 -13.43
C GLU A 264 -22.58 -0.29 -12.88
N LEU A 265 -21.26 -0.51 -12.79
CA LEU A 265 -20.32 0.51 -12.31
C LEU A 265 -20.29 1.72 -13.24
N SER A 266 -20.32 1.50 -14.57
CA SER A 266 -20.41 2.57 -15.57
C SER A 266 -21.63 3.48 -15.32
N VAL A 267 -22.81 2.88 -15.13
CA VAL A 267 -24.04 3.62 -14.83
C VAL A 267 -23.94 4.39 -13.51
N ARG A 268 -23.40 3.76 -12.46
CA ARG A 268 -23.22 4.40 -11.15
C ARG A 268 -22.26 5.59 -11.22
N LEU A 269 -21.14 5.46 -11.92
CA LEU A 269 -20.16 6.53 -12.12
C LEU A 269 -20.78 7.71 -12.89
N LYS A 270 -21.48 7.44 -14.00
CA LYS A 270 -22.19 8.47 -14.78
C LYS A 270 -23.27 9.20 -13.98
N LYS A 271 -23.93 8.50 -13.05
CA LYS A 271 -24.91 9.13 -12.15
C LYS A 271 -24.23 10.00 -11.08
N ALA A 272 -23.21 9.46 -10.42
CA ALA A 272 -22.51 10.14 -9.32
C ALA A 272 -21.83 11.43 -9.79
N VAL A 273 -21.16 11.40 -10.94
CA VAL A 273 -20.37 12.53 -11.46
C VAL A 273 -21.21 13.77 -11.78
N LYS A 274 -22.53 13.64 -11.97
CA LYS A 274 -23.43 14.77 -12.29
C LYS A 274 -23.52 15.79 -11.17
N SER A 275 -23.46 15.34 -9.93
CA SER A 275 -23.61 16.19 -8.72
C SER A 275 -22.36 16.26 -7.85
N ALA A 276 -21.35 15.45 -8.14
CA ALA A 276 -20.12 15.44 -7.35
C ALA A 276 -19.35 16.75 -7.53
N LYS A 277 -18.92 17.34 -6.40
CA LYS A 277 -18.12 18.58 -6.36
C LYS A 277 -16.64 18.29 -6.08
N ASN A 278 -16.35 17.16 -5.49
CA ASN A 278 -15.02 16.64 -5.16
C ASN A 278 -15.05 15.11 -5.21
N PHE A 279 -13.86 14.51 -5.07
CA PHE A 279 -13.71 13.06 -4.92
C PHE A 279 -14.06 12.64 -3.48
#